data_c10beaf3cd59f60d6ce392a7fa82f5a0
#
_entry.id   c10beaf3cd59f60d6ce392a7fa82f5a0
#
_cell.length_a   1.000
_cell.length_b   1.000
_cell.length_c   1.000
_cell.angle_alpha   90.00
_cell.angle_beta   90.00
_cell.angle_gamma   90.00
#
_symmetry.space_group_name_H-M   'P 1'
#
loop_
_entity.id
_entity.type
_entity.pdbx_description
1 polymer ?
#
loop_
_entity_poly.entity_id
_entity_poly.type
_entity_poly.pdbx_seq_one_letter_code
_entity_poly.pdbx_strand_id
1 'polypeptide(L)'
;MKKIVILIILVLSNTVWSHGAVRTISEDKDFIEEINFPGTAYHHTLVSDLHTHSVFSDGHVWPNIRVEEALRNGLDVLAITEHLEYQPHIAQIPNKDRNAAYLEASRSANKSNLIVLSGSEITRSMPPGHMNAIFLKDSNKLLNLDKKKEEEAKRLIDEESYGLNLKEQDRPMAEHYALASIWPVEEAVLEANNQGGFVFWNHPMWTSQAIDGVARLSDVHKIFIEKNQLHGIEIVNEDTFSEEALKIALDNNLTIIGTSDVHNLIEWDYSARKGEHRPVTLIFAKARTKKSIKEALFEGRTVVWFKEMLIGKENNLLPLLESVISMESSGYQEGTQVDIKQDTPILNVIIKNNSSAKLQLQNQSAFTFIKNTNLIELPSNSEIKLQIKTIKKLENLQLDFLVLNALITPDKNPLISLMIKI
;
A
#
# COMPACT_ATOMS: atom_id res chain seq x y z
N MET A 1 22.43 -20.49 -57.76
CA MET A 1 22.49 -20.68 -56.32
C MET A 1 22.27 -19.41 -55.45
N LYS A 2 22.49 -18.17 -55.99
CA LYS A 2 22.30 -16.91 -55.20
C LYS A 2 20.82 -16.49 -54.96
N LYS A 3 19.85 -16.96 -55.78
CA LYS A 3 18.43 -16.60 -55.65
C LYS A 3 17.67 -17.39 -54.57
N ILE A 4 18.16 -18.54 -54.16
CA ILE A 4 17.52 -19.39 -53.13
C ILE A 4 17.82 -18.89 -51.73
N VAL A 5 18.99 -18.29 -51.51
CA VAL A 5 19.40 -17.78 -50.20
C VAL A 5 18.61 -16.53 -49.79
N ILE A 6 18.21 -15.69 -50.76
CA ILE A 6 17.40 -14.46 -50.49
C ILE A 6 15.96 -14.83 -50.13
N LEU A 7 15.42 -15.90 -50.70
CA LEU A 7 14.07 -16.35 -50.38
C LEU A 7 13.94 -16.95 -48.97
N ILE A 8 14.99 -17.63 -48.50
CA ILE A 8 15.01 -18.21 -47.15
C ILE A 8 15.12 -17.10 -46.07
N ILE A 9 15.85 -16.03 -46.33
CA ILE A 9 15.97 -14.89 -45.39
C ILE A 9 14.65 -14.11 -45.27
N LEU A 10 13.89 -13.99 -46.39
CA LEU A 10 12.58 -13.34 -46.38
C LEU A 10 11.48 -14.16 -45.70
N VAL A 11 11.57 -15.49 -45.70
CA VAL A 11 10.65 -16.36 -44.99
C VAL A 11 10.94 -16.38 -43.49
N LEU A 12 12.19 -16.30 -43.09
CA LEU A 12 12.59 -16.24 -41.67
C LEU A 12 12.29 -14.90 -41.00
N SER A 13 12.18 -13.81 -41.76
CA SER A 13 11.82 -12.50 -41.19
C SER A 13 10.32 -12.34 -40.91
N ASN A 14 9.47 -13.20 -41.42
CA ASN A 14 8.02 -13.16 -41.21
C ASN A 14 7.52 -14.10 -40.09
N THR A 15 8.39 -14.91 -39.48
CA THR A 15 7.97 -15.85 -38.42
C THR A 15 8.19 -15.36 -36.99
N VAL A 16 8.68 -14.12 -36.82
CA VAL A 16 8.97 -13.56 -35.49
C VAL A 16 7.79 -12.75 -34.90
N TRP A 17 6.65 -12.68 -35.59
CA TRP A 17 5.52 -11.84 -35.19
C TRP A 17 4.27 -12.61 -34.76
N SER A 18 4.42 -13.78 -34.17
CA SER A 18 3.25 -14.59 -33.83
C SER A 18 3.24 -15.18 -32.42
N HIS A 19 3.76 -14.51 -31.43
CA HIS A 19 3.36 -14.82 -30.07
C HIS A 19 2.91 -13.55 -29.41
N GLY A 20 1.58 -13.44 -29.42
CA GLY A 20 0.88 -12.28 -28.95
C GLY A 20 1.32 -11.91 -27.54
N ALA A 21 1.78 -10.69 -27.41
CA ALA A 21 1.43 -9.97 -26.20
C ALA A 21 -0.06 -10.26 -25.97
N VAL A 22 -0.41 -10.75 -24.80
CA VAL A 22 -1.80 -10.79 -24.36
C VAL A 22 -2.28 -9.34 -24.48
N ARG A 23 -2.94 -9.02 -25.59
CA ARG A 23 -3.66 -7.76 -25.68
C ARG A 23 -4.78 -7.92 -24.68
N THR A 24 -4.65 -7.28 -23.54
CA THR A 24 -5.80 -7.05 -22.70
C THR A 24 -6.82 -6.34 -23.58
N ILE A 25 -7.85 -7.07 -23.95
CA ILE A 25 -9.03 -6.55 -24.63
C ILE A 25 -9.84 -5.84 -23.55
N SER A 26 -9.35 -4.70 -23.08
CA SER A 26 -10.26 -3.72 -22.53
C SER A 26 -10.34 -2.60 -23.55
N GLU A 27 -11.44 -2.54 -24.25
CA GLU A 27 -11.82 -1.39 -25.07
C GLU A 27 -12.04 -0.14 -24.22
N ASP A 28 -12.12 -0.29 -22.91
CA ASP A 28 -12.18 0.78 -21.90
C ASP A 28 -10.78 1.25 -21.49
N LYS A 29 -10.06 1.87 -22.41
CA LYS A 29 -8.84 2.62 -22.07
C LYS A 29 -9.12 3.85 -21.17
N ASP A 30 -10.38 4.16 -20.96
CA ASP A 30 -10.85 5.38 -20.31
C ASP A 30 -11.07 5.22 -18.79
N PHE A 31 -10.80 4.07 -18.20
CA PHE A 31 -10.99 3.81 -16.78
C PHE A 31 -9.68 3.47 -16.06
N ILE A 32 -8.70 4.39 -16.17
CA ILE A 32 -7.57 4.40 -15.25
C ILE A 32 -7.89 5.48 -14.22
N GLU A 33 -8.38 5.09 -13.08
CA GLU A 33 -8.44 5.99 -11.94
C GLU A 33 -7.05 6.01 -11.30
N GLU A 34 -6.20 6.91 -11.81
CA GLU A 34 -4.88 7.13 -11.23
C GLU A 34 -5.04 7.66 -9.81
N ILE A 35 -4.49 6.93 -8.86
CA ILE A 35 -4.37 7.40 -7.47
C ILE A 35 -3.39 8.57 -7.48
N ASN A 36 -3.87 9.75 -7.11
CA ASN A 36 -3.08 10.97 -7.10
C ASN A 36 -3.07 11.64 -5.72
N PHE A 37 -1.88 11.89 -5.21
CA PHE A 37 -1.65 12.71 -4.03
C PHE A 37 -0.50 13.69 -4.31
N PRO A 38 -0.67 15.00 -4.07
CA PRO A 38 0.41 15.95 -4.25
C PRO A 38 1.56 15.70 -3.27
N GLY A 39 2.75 16.13 -3.63
CA GLY A 39 3.88 16.13 -2.70
C GLY A 39 3.65 17.09 -1.54
N THR A 40 4.22 16.79 -0.39
CA THR A 40 4.30 17.72 0.74
C THR A 40 5.35 18.80 0.48
N ALA A 41 5.49 19.80 1.36
CA ALA A 41 6.48 20.86 1.22
C ALA A 41 7.94 20.36 1.05
N TYR A 42 8.25 19.14 1.55
CA TYR A 42 9.63 18.64 1.58
C TYR A 42 9.81 17.26 0.94
N HIS A 43 8.73 16.58 0.56
CA HIS A 43 8.78 15.21 0.08
C HIS A 43 7.84 14.99 -1.12
N HIS A 44 8.25 14.10 -2.00
CA HIS A 44 7.33 13.49 -2.96
C HIS A 44 6.43 12.51 -2.22
N THR A 45 5.14 12.53 -2.51
CA THR A 45 4.21 11.47 -2.09
C THR A 45 4.27 10.37 -3.14
N LEU A 46 4.67 9.17 -2.74
CA LEU A 46 4.73 7.99 -3.60
C LEU A 46 3.67 6.99 -3.18
N VAL A 47 2.80 6.62 -4.11
CA VAL A 47 1.73 5.64 -3.89
C VAL A 47 2.32 4.25 -4.01
N SER A 48 2.16 3.42 -2.98
CA SER A 48 2.79 2.10 -2.94
C SER A 48 1.87 0.99 -2.47
N ASP A 49 2.10 -0.21 -3.03
CA ASP A 49 1.62 -1.48 -2.49
C ASP A 49 2.82 -2.37 -2.18
N LEU A 50 2.99 -2.69 -0.90
CA LEU A 50 4.20 -3.34 -0.39
C LEU A 50 4.03 -4.83 -0.09
N HIS A 51 2.85 -5.40 -0.41
CA HIS A 51 2.55 -6.81 -0.19
C HIS A 51 1.70 -7.36 -1.33
N THR A 52 2.32 -8.17 -2.21
CA THR A 52 1.63 -8.75 -3.37
C THR A 52 2.21 -10.12 -3.72
N HIS A 53 1.35 -11.01 -4.20
CA HIS A 53 1.67 -12.38 -4.59
C HIS A 53 1.43 -12.65 -6.07
N SER A 54 2.14 -13.65 -6.59
CA SER A 54 1.98 -14.14 -7.96
C SER A 54 1.97 -15.68 -7.98
N VAL A 55 1.91 -16.26 -9.17
CA VAL A 55 1.99 -17.72 -9.36
C VAL A 55 3.31 -18.35 -8.89
N PHE A 56 4.28 -17.53 -8.48
CA PHE A 56 5.55 -18.01 -7.90
C PHE A 56 5.43 -18.37 -6.42
N SER A 57 4.32 -18.02 -5.77
CA SER A 57 3.84 -18.60 -4.51
C SER A 57 2.41 -19.11 -4.70
N ASP A 58 1.41 -18.50 -4.13
CA ASP A 58 0.02 -18.91 -4.14
C ASP A 58 -0.92 -17.93 -4.85
N GLY A 59 -0.39 -16.86 -5.43
CA GLY A 59 -1.16 -15.96 -6.27
C GLY A 59 -1.56 -16.61 -7.61
N HIS A 60 -2.53 -16.02 -8.29
CA HIS A 60 -3.13 -16.58 -9.51
C HIS A 60 -2.71 -15.88 -10.80
N VAL A 61 -1.82 -14.87 -10.72
CA VAL A 61 -1.36 -14.10 -11.87
C VAL A 61 0.16 -14.07 -12.00
N TRP A 62 0.66 -13.84 -13.21
CA TRP A 62 2.08 -13.67 -13.45
C TRP A 62 2.58 -12.32 -12.93
N PRO A 63 3.88 -12.20 -12.54
CA PRO A 63 4.45 -10.95 -12.02
C PRO A 63 4.31 -9.74 -12.95
N ASN A 64 4.32 -9.94 -14.27
CA ASN A 64 4.08 -8.88 -15.23
C ASN A 64 2.64 -8.33 -15.17
N ILE A 65 1.66 -9.16 -14.81
CA ILE A 65 0.28 -8.71 -14.59
C ILE A 65 0.23 -7.82 -13.35
N ARG A 66 0.93 -8.16 -12.25
CA ARG A 66 1.06 -7.26 -11.07
C ARG A 66 1.60 -5.89 -11.45
N VAL A 67 2.60 -5.86 -12.36
CA VAL A 67 3.14 -4.60 -12.90
C VAL A 67 2.09 -3.82 -13.69
N GLU A 68 1.34 -4.48 -14.57
CA GLU A 68 0.27 -3.84 -15.34
C GLU A 68 -0.83 -3.27 -14.44
N GLU A 69 -1.25 -4.03 -13.42
CA GLU A 69 -2.23 -3.59 -12.42
C GLU A 69 -1.73 -2.39 -11.62
N ALA A 70 -0.47 -2.40 -11.19
CA ALA A 70 0.15 -1.29 -10.49
C ALA A 70 0.18 -0.02 -11.34
N LEU A 71 0.57 -0.13 -12.62
CA LEU A 71 0.59 0.99 -13.57
C LEU A 71 -0.81 1.53 -13.83
N ARG A 72 -1.80 0.67 -13.98
CA ARG A 72 -3.20 1.09 -14.17
C ARG A 72 -3.79 1.81 -12.98
N ASN A 73 -3.40 1.42 -11.76
CA ASN A 73 -3.85 2.09 -10.54
C ASN A 73 -2.97 3.30 -10.17
N GLY A 74 -2.01 3.70 -10.99
CA GLY A 74 -1.17 4.87 -10.73
C GLY A 74 -0.19 4.66 -9.56
N LEU A 75 0.22 3.41 -9.26
CA LEU A 75 1.22 3.16 -8.24
C LEU A 75 2.60 3.64 -8.69
N ASP A 76 3.35 4.20 -7.77
CA ASP A 76 4.76 4.57 -7.92
C ASP A 76 5.71 3.45 -7.51
N VAL A 77 5.27 2.61 -6.56
CA VAL A 77 6.08 1.57 -5.93
C VAL A 77 5.26 0.29 -5.78
N LEU A 78 5.85 -0.82 -6.20
CA LEU A 78 5.28 -2.17 -6.03
C LEU A 78 6.33 -3.09 -5.41
N ALA A 79 6.01 -3.79 -4.32
CA ALA A 79 6.85 -4.87 -3.82
C ALA A 79 6.32 -6.23 -4.28
N ILE A 80 7.23 -7.12 -4.67
CA ILE A 80 6.94 -8.53 -4.95
C ILE A 80 7.41 -9.31 -3.74
N THR A 81 6.47 -9.94 -3.03
CA THR A 81 6.69 -10.52 -1.69
C THR A 81 6.17 -11.95 -1.61
N GLU A 82 6.55 -12.78 -2.57
CA GLU A 82 6.18 -14.19 -2.60
C GLU A 82 6.47 -14.89 -1.27
N HIS A 83 5.63 -15.83 -0.88
CA HIS A 83 5.88 -16.68 0.29
C HIS A 83 7.25 -17.36 0.20
N LEU A 84 8.01 -17.29 1.28
CA LEU A 84 9.35 -17.86 1.35
C LEU A 84 9.32 -19.39 1.33
N GLU A 85 8.43 -19.98 2.11
CA GLU A 85 8.34 -21.42 2.32
C GLU A 85 7.23 -22.07 1.49
N TYR A 86 6.11 -21.36 1.32
CA TYR A 86 4.89 -21.90 0.73
C TYR A 86 4.82 -21.61 -0.78
N GLN A 87 4.89 -22.65 -1.60
CA GLN A 87 4.83 -22.58 -3.06
C GLN A 87 3.91 -23.68 -3.60
N PRO A 88 2.59 -23.52 -3.51
CA PRO A 88 1.64 -24.58 -3.89
C PRO A 88 1.66 -24.92 -5.39
N HIS A 89 2.14 -23.99 -6.24
CA HIS A 89 2.23 -24.19 -7.69
C HIS A 89 3.57 -24.78 -8.16
N ILE A 90 4.47 -25.17 -7.23
CA ILE A 90 5.83 -25.60 -7.58
C ILE A 90 5.89 -26.80 -8.53
N ALA A 91 4.87 -27.65 -8.53
CA ALA A 91 4.80 -28.80 -9.44
C ALA A 91 4.56 -28.38 -10.91
N GLN A 92 3.81 -27.30 -11.12
CA GLN A 92 3.48 -26.75 -12.44
C GLN A 92 4.44 -25.63 -12.84
N ILE A 93 4.92 -24.87 -11.84
CA ILE A 93 5.84 -23.73 -12.01
C ILE A 93 7.08 -24.00 -11.16
N PRO A 94 8.03 -24.86 -11.62
CA PRO A 94 9.25 -25.14 -10.88
C PRO A 94 10.05 -23.87 -10.66
N ASN A 95 10.01 -23.33 -9.46
CA ASN A 95 10.72 -22.12 -9.08
C ASN A 95 11.78 -22.43 -8.02
N LYS A 96 13.04 -22.57 -8.47
CA LYS A 96 14.18 -22.80 -7.60
C LYS A 96 14.85 -21.51 -7.12
N ASP A 97 14.57 -20.42 -7.80
CA ASP A 97 15.14 -19.10 -7.48
C ASP A 97 14.04 -18.19 -6.95
N ARG A 98 14.04 -17.90 -5.64
CA ARG A 98 13.08 -17.04 -4.98
C ARG A 98 13.12 -15.58 -5.41
N ASN A 99 14.14 -15.20 -6.19
CA ASN A 99 14.20 -13.88 -6.81
C ASN A 99 13.47 -13.82 -8.15
N ALA A 100 13.04 -14.95 -8.72
CA ALA A 100 12.54 -15.03 -10.09
C ALA A 100 11.30 -14.15 -10.33
N ALA A 101 10.34 -14.12 -9.41
CA ALA A 101 9.15 -13.27 -9.50
C ALA A 101 9.52 -11.78 -9.55
N TYR A 102 10.39 -11.33 -8.65
CA TYR A 102 10.90 -9.95 -8.65
C TYR A 102 11.65 -9.61 -9.95
N LEU A 103 12.50 -10.52 -10.45
CA LEU A 103 13.27 -10.31 -11.69
C LEU A 103 12.34 -10.18 -12.89
N GLU A 104 11.27 -10.97 -12.96
CA GLU A 104 10.25 -10.89 -14.01
C GLU A 104 9.46 -9.59 -13.94
N ALA A 105 8.96 -9.21 -12.76
CA ALA A 105 8.27 -7.95 -12.54
C ALA A 105 9.18 -6.74 -12.86
N SER A 106 10.42 -6.77 -12.40
CA SER A 106 11.40 -5.70 -12.64
C SER A 106 11.73 -5.55 -14.13
N ARG A 107 11.81 -6.66 -14.87
CA ARG A 107 11.98 -6.65 -16.33
C ARG A 107 10.77 -6.03 -17.03
N SER A 108 9.58 -6.40 -16.61
CA SER A 108 8.33 -5.87 -17.16
C SER A 108 8.19 -4.37 -16.93
N ALA A 109 8.58 -3.88 -15.76
CA ALA A 109 8.52 -2.47 -15.38
C ALA A 109 9.63 -1.59 -16.02
N ASN A 110 10.63 -2.16 -16.70
CA ASN A 110 11.88 -1.47 -17.09
C ASN A 110 11.69 -0.21 -17.98
N LYS A 111 10.55 -0.08 -18.65
CA LYS A 111 10.24 1.08 -19.51
C LYS A 111 9.21 2.02 -18.89
N SER A 112 8.87 1.83 -17.64
CA SER A 112 7.90 2.63 -16.89
C SER A 112 8.57 3.40 -15.76
N ASN A 113 7.79 4.24 -15.08
CA ASN A 113 8.22 4.96 -13.89
C ASN A 113 7.98 4.17 -12.60
N LEU A 114 7.43 2.94 -12.68
CA LEU A 114 7.16 2.10 -11.53
C LEU A 114 8.46 1.57 -10.92
N ILE A 115 8.60 1.75 -9.62
CA ILE A 115 9.74 1.23 -8.86
C ILE A 115 9.34 -0.11 -8.24
N VAL A 116 9.86 -1.21 -8.79
CA VAL A 116 9.63 -2.55 -8.26
C VAL A 116 10.66 -2.86 -7.18
N LEU A 117 10.20 -3.28 -6.00
CA LEU A 117 11.03 -3.68 -4.86
C LEU A 117 11.10 -5.20 -4.77
N SER A 118 12.29 -5.70 -4.47
CA SER A 118 12.52 -7.10 -4.13
C SER A 118 12.07 -7.39 -2.71
N GLY A 119 11.39 -8.51 -2.51
CA GLY A 119 10.94 -8.91 -1.18
C GLY A 119 10.64 -10.40 -1.09
N SER A 120 10.25 -10.83 0.09
CA SER A 120 9.71 -12.14 0.36
C SER A 120 8.88 -12.09 1.64
N GLU A 121 7.80 -12.84 1.69
CA GLU A 121 7.04 -13.07 2.90
C GLU A 121 7.57 -14.27 3.66
N ILE A 122 8.10 -14.02 4.86
CA ILE A 122 8.50 -15.05 5.83
C ILE A 122 7.23 -15.57 6.49
N THR A 123 6.77 -16.72 6.08
CA THR A 123 5.45 -17.27 6.39
C THR A 123 5.51 -18.23 7.57
N ARG A 124 4.99 -17.80 8.70
CA ARG A 124 5.01 -18.56 9.96
C ARG A 124 3.63 -18.56 10.65
N SER A 125 3.35 -19.60 11.39
CA SER A 125 2.23 -19.58 12.35
C SER A 125 2.50 -18.60 13.50
N MET A 126 1.43 -18.06 14.10
CA MET A 126 1.57 -17.24 15.30
C MET A 126 1.99 -18.09 16.51
N PRO A 127 2.93 -17.62 17.33
CA PRO A 127 3.85 -16.50 17.12
C PRO A 127 5.04 -16.86 16.23
N PRO A 128 5.64 -15.96 15.45
CA PRO A 128 5.35 -14.54 15.33
C PRO A 128 4.32 -14.19 14.25
N GLY A 129 3.83 -15.12 13.43
CA GLY A 129 3.02 -14.85 12.26
C GLY A 129 3.85 -14.50 11.01
N HIS A 130 3.19 -14.02 9.99
CA HIS A 130 3.83 -13.66 8.73
C HIS A 130 4.55 -12.31 8.82
N MET A 131 5.66 -12.18 8.11
CA MET A 131 6.42 -10.93 8.02
C MET A 131 6.96 -10.74 6.62
N ASN A 132 6.76 -9.58 6.04
CA ASN A 132 7.44 -9.20 4.82
C ASN A 132 8.83 -8.64 5.09
N ALA A 133 9.77 -9.01 4.25
CA ALA A 133 11.09 -8.38 4.14
C ALA A 133 11.24 -7.82 2.74
N ILE A 134 11.42 -6.51 2.60
CA ILE A 134 11.61 -5.83 1.30
C ILE A 134 12.99 -5.20 1.20
N PHE A 135 13.43 -4.81 -0.01
CA PHE A 135 14.81 -4.40 -0.36
C PHE A 135 15.85 -5.50 -0.19
N LEU A 136 15.46 -6.74 -0.39
CA LEU A 136 16.36 -7.87 -0.34
C LEU A 136 17.33 -7.86 -1.53
N LYS A 137 18.57 -8.31 -1.29
CA LYS A 137 19.55 -8.55 -2.34
C LYS A 137 19.41 -9.96 -2.93
N ASP A 138 19.01 -10.91 -2.09
CA ASP A 138 18.85 -12.31 -2.47
C ASP A 138 17.89 -13.02 -1.48
N SER A 139 16.64 -13.23 -1.92
CA SER A 139 15.62 -13.92 -1.14
C SER A 139 15.95 -15.39 -0.85
N ASN A 140 16.82 -16.04 -1.68
CA ASN A 140 17.22 -17.42 -1.45
C ASN A 140 18.00 -17.61 -0.15
N LYS A 141 18.65 -16.57 0.36
CA LYS A 141 19.43 -16.64 1.60
C LYS A 141 18.58 -16.64 2.86
N LEU A 142 17.31 -16.23 2.76
CA LEU A 142 16.39 -16.25 3.90
C LEU A 142 16.05 -17.67 4.35
N LEU A 143 16.12 -18.62 3.43
CA LEU A 143 15.85 -20.03 3.69
C LEU A 143 17.03 -20.87 3.14
N ASN A 144 18.11 -20.95 3.90
CA ASN A 144 19.30 -21.70 3.51
C ASN A 144 19.17 -23.17 3.91
N LEU A 145 18.36 -23.93 3.16
CA LEU A 145 18.16 -25.35 3.34
C LEU A 145 19.31 -26.12 2.63
N ASP A 146 20.00 -26.97 3.40
CA ASP A 146 20.83 -28.01 2.83
C ASP A 146 19.98 -29.28 2.56
N LYS A 147 20.55 -30.21 1.78
CA LYS A 147 19.87 -31.48 1.45
C LYS A 147 19.39 -32.25 2.68
N LYS A 148 20.14 -32.19 3.79
CA LYS A 148 19.79 -32.86 5.02
C LYS A 148 18.52 -32.27 5.64
N LYS A 149 18.38 -30.97 5.66
CA LYS A 149 17.18 -30.27 6.16
C LYS A 149 15.97 -30.52 5.26
N GLU A 150 16.16 -30.54 3.93
CA GLU A 150 15.10 -30.90 2.98
C GLU A 150 14.64 -32.36 3.19
N GLU A 151 15.57 -33.30 3.38
CA GLU A 151 15.24 -34.69 3.69
C GLU A 151 14.56 -34.83 5.03
N GLU A 152 14.97 -34.07 6.05
CA GLU A 152 14.34 -34.03 7.36
C GLU A 152 12.90 -33.49 7.28
N ALA A 153 12.65 -32.41 6.51
CA ALA A 153 11.30 -31.91 6.28
C ALA A 153 10.40 -32.96 5.63
N LYS A 154 10.89 -33.65 4.59
CA LYS A 154 10.15 -34.74 3.94
C LYS A 154 9.89 -35.88 4.90
N ARG A 155 10.89 -36.28 5.71
CA ARG A 155 10.73 -37.31 6.72
C ARG A 155 9.67 -36.96 7.75
N LEU A 156 9.66 -35.71 8.23
CA LEU A 156 8.60 -35.24 9.17
C LEU A 156 7.21 -35.37 8.55
N ILE A 157 7.05 -35.05 7.26
CA ILE A 157 5.77 -35.21 6.58
C ILE A 157 5.38 -36.69 6.47
N ASP A 158 6.33 -37.56 6.10
CA ASP A 158 6.07 -38.96 5.83
C ASP A 158 5.90 -39.80 7.14
N GLU A 159 6.62 -39.47 8.21
CA GLU A 159 6.60 -40.21 9.49
C GLU A 159 5.57 -39.65 10.48
N GLU A 160 5.49 -38.33 10.58
CA GLU A 160 4.53 -37.71 11.45
C GLU A 160 3.18 -37.57 10.75
N SER A 161 3.11 -37.98 9.46
CA SER A 161 1.95 -37.78 8.57
C SER A 161 0.69 -37.59 9.37
N TYR A 162 0.79 -36.87 10.40
CA TYR A 162 -0.23 -36.47 11.32
C TYR A 162 -1.33 -37.57 11.48
N GLY A 163 -0.95 -38.86 11.29
CA GLY A 163 -1.85 -40.00 11.17
C GLY A 163 -2.90 -39.87 10.08
N LEU A 164 -2.72 -38.91 9.16
CA LEU A 164 -3.66 -38.58 8.12
C LEU A 164 -3.09 -39.04 6.78
N ASN A 165 -3.86 -39.76 5.98
CA ASN A 165 -3.59 -39.94 4.55
C ASN A 165 -3.62 -38.55 3.89
N LEU A 166 -2.48 -37.81 3.88
CA LEU A 166 -2.35 -36.56 3.19
C LEU A 166 -2.69 -36.78 1.73
N LYS A 167 -3.74 -36.12 1.27
CA LYS A 167 -4.05 -36.07 -0.16
C LYS A 167 -2.94 -35.29 -0.83
N GLU A 168 -2.62 -35.66 -2.08
CA GLU A 168 -1.59 -34.99 -2.87
C GLU A 168 -1.78 -33.47 -2.93
N GLN A 169 -3.03 -33.00 -2.95
CA GLN A 169 -3.37 -31.57 -2.93
C GLN A 169 -2.99 -30.85 -1.63
N ASP A 170 -2.89 -31.57 -0.50
CA ASP A 170 -2.59 -30.98 0.81
C ASP A 170 -1.08 -31.02 1.12
N ARG A 171 -0.29 -31.72 0.28
CA ARG A 171 1.15 -31.91 0.45
C ARG A 171 1.93 -30.59 0.45
N PRO A 172 1.67 -29.61 -0.45
CA PRO A 172 2.38 -28.34 -0.44
C PRO A 172 2.24 -27.56 0.88
N MET A 173 1.04 -27.61 1.49
CA MET A 173 0.81 -26.99 2.80
C MET A 173 1.59 -27.72 3.91
N ALA A 174 1.60 -29.05 3.90
CA ALA A 174 2.36 -29.84 4.86
C ALA A 174 3.87 -29.58 4.73
N GLU A 175 4.40 -29.48 3.51
CA GLU A 175 5.79 -29.13 3.26
C GLU A 175 6.15 -27.74 3.79
N HIS A 176 5.27 -26.75 3.60
CA HIS A 176 5.43 -25.42 4.17
C HIS A 176 5.57 -25.47 5.71
N TYR A 177 4.65 -26.15 6.40
CA TYR A 177 4.71 -26.27 7.86
C TYR A 177 5.95 -27.03 8.35
N ALA A 178 6.35 -28.09 7.66
CA ALA A 178 7.55 -28.82 7.98
C ALA A 178 8.81 -27.97 7.84
N LEU A 179 8.95 -27.23 6.74
CA LEU A 179 10.05 -26.28 6.53
C LEU A 179 10.07 -25.19 7.60
N ALA A 180 8.91 -24.62 7.91
CA ALA A 180 8.78 -23.60 8.95
C ALA A 180 9.15 -24.12 10.35
N SER A 181 8.96 -25.40 10.63
CA SER A 181 9.35 -26.00 11.92
C SER A 181 10.87 -26.25 12.05
N ILE A 182 11.55 -26.49 10.93
CA ILE A 182 12.99 -26.79 10.90
C ILE A 182 13.85 -25.53 10.85
N TRP A 183 13.38 -24.49 10.14
CA TRP A 183 14.11 -23.25 9.95
C TRP A 183 13.64 -22.18 10.92
N PRO A 184 14.49 -21.76 11.89
CA PRO A 184 14.10 -20.72 12.85
C PRO A 184 13.76 -19.41 12.16
N VAL A 185 12.63 -18.81 12.53
CA VAL A 185 12.21 -17.51 11.98
C VAL A 185 13.22 -16.41 12.27
N GLU A 186 13.91 -16.48 13.40
CA GLU A 186 14.94 -15.55 13.82
C GLU A 186 16.11 -15.50 12.83
N GLU A 187 16.48 -16.62 12.23
CA GLU A 187 17.54 -16.67 11.21
C GLU A 187 17.09 -16.01 9.91
N ALA A 188 15.85 -16.23 9.47
CA ALA A 188 15.29 -15.57 8.28
C ALA A 188 15.20 -14.05 8.48
N VAL A 189 14.68 -13.60 9.63
CA VAL A 189 14.59 -12.17 9.98
C VAL A 189 15.99 -11.54 10.11
N LEU A 190 16.93 -12.22 10.76
CA LEU A 190 18.29 -11.74 10.89
C LEU A 190 18.96 -11.61 9.52
N GLU A 191 18.82 -12.60 8.63
CA GLU A 191 19.39 -12.53 7.29
C GLU A 191 18.77 -11.41 6.46
N ALA A 192 17.45 -11.18 6.55
CA ALA A 192 16.79 -10.05 5.91
C ALA A 192 17.42 -8.72 6.37
N ASN A 193 17.66 -8.58 7.68
CA ASN A 193 18.31 -7.40 8.27
C ASN A 193 19.77 -7.25 7.83
N ASN A 194 20.54 -8.35 7.77
CA ASN A 194 21.93 -8.35 7.28
C ASN A 194 22.05 -7.87 5.84
N GLN A 195 21.02 -8.13 5.02
CA GLN A 195 20.93 -7.58 3.67
C GLN A 195 20.51 -6.10 3.66
N GLY A 196 20.15 -5.56 4.81
CA GLY A 196 19.59 -4.23 4.99
C GLY A 196 18.12 -4.16 4.58
N GLY A 197 17.39 -5.26 4.61
CA GLY A 197 15.95 -5.32 4.34
C GLY A 197 15.15 -4.51 5.37
N PHE A 198 13.98 -4.05 4.95
CA PHE A 198 12.97 -3.49 5.83
C PHE A 198 11.96 -4.60 6.13
N VAL A 199 11.83 -4.97 7.40
CA VAL A 199 10.94 -6.06 7.85
C VAL A 199 9.71 -5.47 8.50
N PHE A 200 8.52 -5.96 8.14
CA PHE A 200 7.27 -5.56 8.76
C PHE A 200 6.34 -6.75 8.99
N TRP A 201 5.55 -6.68 10.06
CA TRP A 201 4.60 -7.70 10.45
C TRP A 201 3.31 -7.60 9.64
N ASN A 202 2.91 -8.69 8.99
CA ASN A 202 1.77 -8.74 8.08
C ASN A 202 0.48 -9.08 8.84
N HIS A 203 -0.64 -8.51 8.38
CA HIS A 203 -2.03 -8.82 8.74
C HIS A 203 -2.21 -9.40 10.17
N PRO A 204 -1.76 -8.69 11.23
CA PRO A 204 -1.78 -9.19 12.61
C PRO A 204 -3.19 -9.46 13.13
N MET A 205 -4.22 -8.97 12.42
CA MET A 205 -5.64 -9.16 12.70
C MET A 205 -6.25 -10.36 11.97
N TRP A 206 -5.50 -11.01 11.07
CA TRP A 206 -6.03 -12.14 10.30
C TRP A 206 -6.45 -13.28 11.19
N THR A 207 -7.69 -13.79 11.02
CA THR A 207 -8.30 -14.77 11.93
C THR A 207 -7.61 -16.13 11.98
N SER A 208 -6.81 -16.47 10.97
CA SER A 208 -5.93 -17.65 11.01
C SER A 208 -4.72 -17.46 11.93
N GLN A 209 -4.33 -16.22 12.23
CA GLN A 209 -3.26 -15.87 13.17
C GLN A 209 -3.80 -15.38 14.51
N ALA A 210 -4.92 -14.66 14.50
CA ALA A 210 -5.60 -14.13 15.69
C ALA A 210 -7.08 -14.52 15.64
N ILE A 211 -7.48 -15.57 16.34
CA ILE A 211 -8.82 -16.18 16.25
C ILE A 211 -9.96 -15.17 16.47
N ASP A 212 -9.74 -14.16 17.32
CA ASP A 212 -10.69 -13.09 17.61
C ASP A 212 -10.46 -11.82 16.74
N GLY A 213 -9.54 -11.88 15.77
CA GLY A 213 -9.21 -10.74 14.91
C GLY A 213 -8.44 -9.61 15.60
N VAL A 214 -7.98 -9.81 16.85
CA VAL A 214 -7.31 -8.76 17.64
C VAL A 214 -5.79 -8.93 17.59
N ALA A 215 -5.09 -7.93 17.06
CA ALA A 215 -3.64 -7.92 17.01
C ALA A 215 -3.01 -7.84 18.42
N ARG A 216 -2.03 -8.72 18.71
CA ARG A 216 -1.30 -8.74 20.00
C ARG A 216 0.17 -9.07 19.80
N LEU A 217 1.06 -8.26 20.39
CA LEU A 217 2.48 -8.54 20.40
C LEU A 217 2.79 -9.82 21.20
N SER A 218 3.50 -10.75 20.56
CA SER A 218 4.15 -11.87 21.25
C SER A 218 5.54 -11.46 21.76
N ASP A 219 6.16 -12.33 22.58
CA ASP A 219 7.52 -12.06 23.07
C ASP A 219 8.55 -12.05 21.94
N VAL A 220 8.35 -12.82 20.88
CA VAL A 220 9.21 -12.81 19.70
C VAL A 220 9.17 -11.45 19.00
N HIS A 221 8.00 -10.83 18.86
CA HIS A 221 7.87 -9.48 18.30
C HIS A 221 8.60 -8.44 19.14
N LYS A 222 8.47 -8.51 20.47
CA LYS A 222 9.18 -7.60 21.39
C LYS A 222 10.70 -7.72 21.23
N ILE A 223 11.22 -8.95 21.13
CA ILE A 223 12.63 -9.21 20.88
C ILE A 223 13.09 -8.61 19.55
N PHE A 224 12.31 -8.77 18.47
CA PHE A 224 12.64 -8.18 17.17
C PHE A 224 12.61 -6.65 17.19
N ILE A 225 11.67 -6.04 17.90
CA ILE A 225 11.59 -4.59 18.10
C ILE A 225 12.80 -4.10 18.88
N GLU A 226 13.11 -4.70 20.03
CA GLU A 226 14.26 -4.35 20.88
C GLU A 226 15.60 -4.44 20.13
N LYS A 227 15.72 -5.44 19.23
CA LYS A 227 16.92 -5.62 18.38
C LYS A 227 16.90 -4.77 17.11
N ASN A 228 15.88 -3.92 16.91
CA ASN A 228 15.67 -3.14 15.70
C ASN A 228 15.66 -4.05 14.42
N GLN A 229 15.00 -5.18 14.50
CA GLN A 229 14.84 -6.17 13.43
C GLN A 229 13.43 -6.19 12.83
N LEU A 230 12.44 -5.63 13.52
CA LEU A 230 11.08 -5.39 13.06
C LEU A 230 10.86 -3.89 12.99
N HIS A 231 10.52 -3.36 11.79
CA HIS A 231 10.52 -1.93 11.51
C HIS A 231 9.13 -1.37 11.25
N GLY A 232 8.18 -2.21 10.84
CA GLY A 232 6.83 -1.81 10.48
C GLY A 232 5.78 -2.85 10.84
N ILE A 233 4.52 -2.49 10.64
CA ILE A 233 3.37 -3.35 10.87
C ILE A 233 2.23 -2.95 9.93
N GLU A 234 1.54 -3.92 9.36
CA GLU A 234 0.30 -3.68 8.64
C GLU A 234 -0.83 -3.37 9.60
N ILE A 235 -1.35 -2.16 9.48
CA ILE A 235 -2.56 -1.74 10.18
C ILE A 235 -3.81 -1.96 9.31
N VAL A 236 -3.60 -2.04 8.00
CA VAL A 236 -4.59 -2.40 7.00
C VAL A 236 -4.01 -3.48 6.11
N ASN A 237 -4.78 -4.53 5.92
CA ASN A 237 -4.50 -5.58 4.95
C ASN A 237 -5.82 -6.02 4.31
N GLU A 238 -5.85 -6.18 2.99
CA GLU A 238 -7.07 -6.41 2.24
C GLU A 238 -8.16 -5.40 2.61
N ASP A 239 -9.31 -5.87 3.07
CA ASP A 239 -10.48 -5.07 3.46
C ASP A 239 -10.55 -4.74 4.96
N THR A 240 -9.52 -5.07 5.73
CA THR A 240 -9.54 -5.03 7.19
C THR A 240 -8.57 -3.98 7.74
N PHE A 241 -9.09 -3.09 8.60
CA PHE A 241 -8.32 -2.16 9.43
C PHE A 241 -8.32 -2.65 10.88
N SER A 242 -7.17 -2.57 11.56
CA SER A 242 -7.01 -2.90 12.98
C SER A 242 -6.54 -1.69 13.79
N GLU A 243 -7.40 -1.26 14.71
CA GLU A 243 -7.07 -0.20 15.67
C GLU A 243 -5.96 -0.65 16.63
N GLU A 244 -5.95 -1.93 17.00
CA GLU A 244 -4.93 -2.51 17.89
C GLU A 244 -3.56 -2.53 17.20
N ALA A 245 -3.51 -2.87 15.90
CA ALA A 245 -2.27 -2.80 15.11
C ALA A 245 -1.76 -1.34 15.00
N LEU A 246 -2.66 -0.38 14.81
CA LEU A 246 -2.30 1.04 14.84
C LEU A 246 -1.74 1.44 16.20
N LYS A 247 -2.38 1.01 17.29
CA LYS A 247 -1.88 1.27 18.65
C LYS A 247 -0.50 0.64 18.87
N ILE A 248 -0.29 -0.61 18.44
CA ILE A 248 1.02 -1.28 18.50
C ILE A 248 2.07 -0.49 17.72
N ALA A 249 1.73 -0.01 16.51
CA ALA A 249 2.63 0.80 15.70
C ALA A 249 3.07 2.08 16.42
N LEU A 250 2.13 2.78 17.03
CA LEU A 250 2.38 4.03 17.76
C LEU A 250 3.20 3.81 19.03
N ASP A 251 2.82 2.81 19.85
CA ASP A 251 3.47 2.52 21.13
C ASP A 251 4.93 2.04 20.96
N ASN A 252 5.25 1.42 19.82
CA ASN A 252 6.58 0.86 19.53
C ASN A 252 7.33 1.62 18.43
N ASN A 253 6.83 2.75 17.99
CA ASN A 253 7.40 3.56 16.91
C ASN A 253 7.62 2.78 15.59
N LEU A 254 6.81 1.78 15.29
CA LEU A 254 6.84 1.06 14.03
C LEU A 254 6.28 1.91 12.89
N THR A 255 6.71 1.62 11.69
CA THR A 255 6.17 2.23 10.47
C THR A 255 4.78 1.68 10.18
N ILE A 256 3.84 2.58 9.92
CA ILE A 256 2.45 2.26 9.61
C ILE A 256 2.34 1.87 8.13
N ILE A 257 1.85 0.67 7.85
CA ILE A 257 1.76 0.06 6.51
C ILE A 257 0.31 -0.34 6.23
N GLY A 258 -0.14 -0.14 4.99
CA GLY A 258 -1.39 -0.66 4.46
C GLY A 258 -1.14 -1.25 3.08
N THR A 259 -1.66 -2.45 2.84
CA THR A 259 -1.36 -3.26 1.65
C THR A 259 -2.57 -4.01 1.15
N SER A 260 -2.51 -4.47 -0.11
CA SER A 260 -3.58 -5.27 -0.70
C SER A 260 -3.46 -6.75 -0.40
N ASP A 261 -2.24 -7.27 -0.22
CA ASP A 261 -2.00 -8.72 -0.11
C ASP A 261 -2.65 -9.52 -1.26
N VAL A 262 -2.65 -8.92 -2.45
CA VAL A 262 -3.43 -9.40 -3.57
C VAL A 262 -2.89 -10.71 -4.12
N HIS A 263 -3.77 -11.70 -4.21
CA HIS A 263 -3.52 -13.02 -4.81
C HIS A 263 -4.17 -13.17 -6.19
N ASN A 264 -5.40 -12.63 -6.34
CA ASN A 264 -6.18 -12.67 -7.57
C ASN A 264 -5.84 -11.52 -8.53
N LEU A 265 -6.62 -11.35 -9.58
CA LEU A 265 -6.65 -10.10 -10.32
C LEU A 265 -7.17 -8.99 -9.40
N ILE A 266 -6.48 -7.85 -9.37
CA ILE A 266 -6.84 -6.74 -8.47
C ILE A 266 -8.27 -6.23 -8.69
N GLU A 267 -8.77 -6.30 -9.94
CA GLU A 267 -10.13 -5.88 -10.30
C GLU A 267 -11.22 -6.81 -9.75
N TRP A 268 -10.86 -8.02 -9.31
CA TRP A 268 -11.81 -8.93 -8.65
C TRP A 268 -12.02 -8.57 -7.20
N ASP A 269 -10.97 -8.06 -6.56
CA ASP A 269 -10.98 -7.70 -5.14
C ASP A 269 -11.39 -6.22 -4.95
N TYR A 270 -11.00 -5.33 -5.90
CA TYR A 270 -11.28 -3.89 -5.85
C TYR A 270 -11.80 -3.39 -7.20
N SER A 271 -13.08 -3.04 -7.27
CA SER A 271 -13.72 -2.56 -8.49
C SER A 271 -13.57 -1.04 -8.63
N ALA A 272 -12.61 -0.57 -9.41
CA ALA A 272 -12.43 0.85 -9.71
C ALA A 272 -13.70 1.50 -10.30
N ARG A 273 -14.51 0.73 -11.08
CA ARG A 273 -15.80 1.20 -11.60
C ARG A 273 -16.83 1.54 -10.54
N LYS A 274 -16.67 1.01 -9.31
CA LYS A 274 -17.51 1.33 -8.15
C LYS A 274 -16.88 2.39 -7.25
N GLY A 275 -15.73 2.95 -7.65
CA GLY A 275 -14.95 3.87 -6.81
C GLY A 275 -14.16 3.17 -5.70
N GLU A 276 -13.96 1.85 -5.81
CA GLU A 276 -13.14 1.09 -4.88
C GLU A 276 -11.67 1.14 -5.31
N HIS A 277 -10.75 1.20 -4.37
CA HIS A 277 -9.32 1.12 -4.61
C HIS A 277 -8.66 0.17 -3.61
N ARG A 278 -7.51 -0.43 -4.01
CA ARG A 278 -6.68 -1.20 -3.08
C ARG A 278 -6.18 -0.33 -1.94
N PRO A 279 -5.97 -0.87 -0.74
CA PRO A 279 -5.21 -0.18 0.29
C PRO A 279 -3.82 0.17 -0.22
N VAL A 280 -3.36 1.38 0.07
CA VAL A 280 -2.02 1.82 -0.31
C VAL A 280 -1.30 2.48 0.85
N THR A 281 0.01 2.36 0.85
CA THR A 281 0.89 3.14 1.70
C THR A 281 1.43 4.32 0.90
N LEU A 282 1.10 5.54 1.33
CA LEU A 282 1.69 6.77 0.82
C LEU A 282 3.03 6.98 1.51
N ILE A 283 4.12 6.96 0.75
CA ILE A 283 5.49 7.11 1.26
C ILE A 283 6.00 8.52 0.95
N PHE A 284 6.48 9.23 1.97
CA PHE A 284 7.04 10.58 1.82
C PHE A 284 8.55 10.51 1.64
N ALA A 285 8.97 10.45 0.38
CA ALA A 285 10.35 10.27 -0.02
C ALA A 285 10.99 11.58 -0.53
N LYS A 286 12.27 11.83 -0.23
CA LYS A 286 13.02 12.99 -0.74
C LYS A 286 13.26 12.95 -2.25
N ALA A 287 13.23 11.75 -2.83
CA ALA A 287 13.38 11.51 -4.28
C ALA A 287 12.71 10.21 -4.68
N ARG A 288 12.33 10.09 -5.97
CA ARG A 288 11.75 8.87 -6.56
C ARG A 288 12.85 7.82 -6.83
N THR A 289 13.47 7.30 -5.76
CA THR A 289 14.52 6.28 -5.83
C THR A 289 14.36 5.23 -4.74
N LYS A 290 14.77 3.98 -5.00
CA LYS A 290 14.76 2.90 -4.01
C LYS A 290 15.44 3.30 -2.69
N LYS A 291 16.56 4.04 -2.78
CA LYS A 291 17.30 4.52 -1.60
C LYS A 291 16.44 5.48 -0.76
N SER A 292 15.79 6.45 -1.39
CA SER A 292 14.99 7.44 -0.67
C SER A 292 13.68 6.86 -0.13
N ILE A 293 13.08 5.88 -0.84
CA ILE A 293 11.93 5.11 -0.37
C ILE A 293 12.32 4.31 0.88
N LYS A 294 13.46 3.61 0.82
CA LYS A 294 13.97 2.85 1.96
C LYS A 294 14.20 3.74 3.17
N GLU A 295 14.86 4.89 3.00
CA GLU A 295 15.07 5.88 4.06
C GLU A 295 13.72 6.32 4.66
N ALA A 296 12.73 6.65 3.82
CA ALA A 296 11.41 7.07 4.27
C ALA A 296 10.70 6.00 5.10
N LEU A 297 10.76 4.74 4.68
CA LEU A 297 10.17 3.63 5.43
C LEU A 297 10.85 3.41 6.78
N PHE A 298 12.19 3.42 6.84
CA PHE A 298 12.90 3.29 8.12
C PHE A 298 12.66 4.48 9.07
N GLU A 299 12.36 5.66 8.55
CA GLU A 299 12.01 6.85 9.34
C GLU A 299 10.50 6.94 9.66
N GLY A 300 9.70 5.98 9.22
CA GLY A 300 8.26 5.94 9.48
C GLY A 300 7.48 7.05 8.77
N ARG A 301 7.98 7.57 7.63
CA ARG A 301 7.33 8.62 6.86
C ARG A 301 6.26 8.03 5.93
N THR A 302 5.16 7.60 6.52
CA THR A 302 4.06 6.96 5.80
C THR A 302 2.70 7.44 6.29
N VAL A 303 1.70 7.35 5.40
CA VAL A 303 0.27 7.43 5.68
C VAL A 303 -0.41 6.33 4.88
N VAL A 304 -1.34 5.62 5.49
CA VAL A 304 -2.17 4.62 4.80
C VAL A 304 -3.43 5.31 4.28
N TRP A 305 -3.77 5.05 3.02
CA TRP A 305 -5.07 5.37 2.47
C TRP A 305 -5.86 4.08 2.23
N PHE A 306 -6.98 3.95 2.93
CA PHE A 306 -7.84 2.79 2.93
C PHE A 306 -9.30 3.20 2.87
N LYS A 307 -10.00 2.80 1.81
CA LYS A 307 -11.36 3.27 1.54
C LYS A 307 -11.38 4.81 1.55
N GLU A 308 -12.17 5.43 2.41
CA GLU A 308 -12.18 6.90 2.54
C GLU A 308 -11.24 7.41 3.65
N MET A 309 -10.50 6.54 4.35
CA MET A 309 -9.71 6.90 5.54
C MET A 309 -8.24 7.17 5.21
N LEU A 310 -7.69 8.22 5.79
CA LEU A 310 -6.26 8.50 5.84
C LEU A 310 -5.74 8.24 7.26
N ILE A 311 -4.78 7.33 7.43
CA ILE A 311 -4.31 6.89 8.75
C ILE A 311 -2.80 7.04 8.83
N GLY A 312 -2.30 7.79 9.82
CA GLY A 312 -0.86 7.99 9.96
C GLY A 312 -0.46 8.81 11.17
N LYS A 313 0.84 8.78 11.48
CA LYS A 313 1.38 9.62 12.55
C LYS A 313 1.14 11.09 12.24
N GLU A 314 0.88 11.90 13.27
CA GLU A 314 0.52 13.33 13.15
C GLU A 314 1.52 14.12 12.30
N ASN A 315 2.82 13.86 12.50
CA ASN A 315 3.92 14.53 11.77
C ASN A 315 3.98 14.19 10.26
N ASN A 316 3.26 13.17 9.81
CA ASN A 316 3.14 12.80 8.39
C ASN A 316 1.77 13.21 7.84
N LEU A 317 0.72 12.99 8.61
CA LEU A 317 -0.65 13.19 8.17
C LEU A 317 -1.00 14.68 8.03
N LEU A 318 -0.56 15.54 8.97
CA LEU A 318 -0.81 17.00 8.86
C LEU A 318 -0.17 17.61 7.61
N PRO A 319 1.13 17.40 7.29
CA PRO A 319 1.72 17.91 6.06
C PRO A 319 1.06 17.40 4.78
N LEU A 320 0.55 16.15 4.79
CA LEU A 320 -0.23 15.63 3.67
C LEU A 320 -1.53 16.41 3.52
N LEU A 321 -2.32 16.55 4.58
CA LEU A 321 -3.59 17.28 4.57
C LEU A 321 -3.40 18.75 4.13
N GLU A 322 -2.34 19.40 4.61
CA GLU A 322 -1.97 20.76 4.18
C GLU A 322 -1.60 20.86 2.70
N SER A 323 -1.08 19.78 2.12
CA SER A 323 -0.73 19.74 0.68
C SER A 323 -1.93 19.46 -0.22
N VAL A 324 -2.90 18.68 0.27
CA VAL A 324 -4.08 18.29 -0.53
C VAL A 324 -5.22 19.29 -0.44
N ILE A 325 -5.31 20.08 0.65
CA ILE A 325 -6.37 21.06 0.86
C ILE A 325 -5.83 22.46 0.65
N SER A 326 -6.49 23.25 -0.20
CA SER A 326 -6.19 24.66 -0.34
C SER A 326 -7.47 25.50 -0.20
N MET A 327 -7.29 26.77 0.19
CA MET A 327 -8.36 27.72 0.37
C MET A 327 -8.03 29.04 -0.35
N GLU A 328 -8.99 29.61 -1.05
CA GLU A 328 -8.86 30.91 -1.68
C GLU A 328 -10.12 31.75 -1.48
N SER A 329 -9.97 33.09 -1.49
CA SER A 329 -11.07 34.03 -1.39
C SER A 329 -11.48 34.50 -2.79
N SER A 330 -12.79 34.52 -3.06
CA SER A 330 -13.36 35.21 -4.21
C SER A 330 -14.00 36.56 -3.85
N GLY A 331 -13.68 37.07 -2.66
CA GLY A 331 -14.08 38.39 -2.18
C GLY A 331 -15.44 38.45 -1.51
N TYR A 332 -15.77 39.66 -1.02
CA TYR A 332 -17.04 39.92 -0.41
C TYR A 332 -18.14 40.06 -1.46
N GLN A 333 -19.32 39.55 -1.13
CA GLN A 333 -20.50 39.73 -1.97
C GLN A 333 -20.84 41.22 -2.06
N GLU A 334 -20.94 41.77 -3.29
CA GLU A 334 -21.47 43.13 -3.47
C GLU A 334 -22.96 43.15 -3.18
N GLY A 335 -23.38 44.14 -2.39
CA GLY A 335 -24.76 44.24 -1.92
C GLY A 335 -25.74 44.38 -3.07
N THR A 336 -26.64 43.42 -3.24
CA THR A 336 -27.93 43.65 -3.89
C THR A 336 -28.76 44.53 -2.94
N GLN A 337 -29.23 45.68 -3.41
CA GLN A 337 -30.13 46.58 -2.68
C GLN A 337 -31.41 45.85 -2.26
N VAL A 338 -31.42 45.22 -1.10
CA VAL A 338 -32.65 44.83 -0.42
C VAL A 338 -32.41 44.94 1.09
N ASP A 339 -33.08 45.91 1.70
CA ASP A 339 -33.23 46.19 3.13
C ASP A 339 -32.00 46.62 3.95
N ILE A 340 -31.93 47.94 4.13
CA ILE A 340 -30.95 48.77 4.86
C ILE A 340 -30.94 48.52 6.39
N LYS A 341 -31.10 47.31 6.89
CA LYS A 341 -31.08 47.14 8.35
C LYS A 341 -30.07 46.17 8.93
N GLN A 342 -29.34 45.37 8.12
CA GLN A 342 -28.20 44.57 8.58
C GLN A 342 -27.27 44.19 7.40
N ASP A 343 -26.34 45.06 7.03
CA ASP A 343 -25.22 44.74 6.15
C ASP A 343 -24.21 43.86 6.88
N THR A 344 -24.56 42.59 7.09
CA THR A 344 -23.58 41.60 7.52
C THR A 344 -22.73 41.20 6.32
N PRO A 345 -21.41 41.52 6.28
CA PRO A 345 -20.57 41.16 5.16
C PRO A 345 -20.56 39.64 4.95
N ILE A 346 -20.74 39.22 3.68
CA ILE A 346 -20.68 37.81 3.28
C ILE A 346 -19.42 37.61 2.45
N LEU A 347 -18.51 36.80 2.97
CA LEU A 347 -17.29 36.45 2.30
C LEU A 347 -17.47 35.13 1.52
N ASN A 348 -17.10 35.12 0.24
CA ASN A 348 -17.09 33.91 -0.57
C ASN A 348 -15.69 33.29 -0.53
N VAL A 349 -15.64 32.00 -0.20
CA VAL A 349 -14.41 31.20 -0.08
C VAL A 349 -14.57 29.93 -0.90
N ILE A 350 -13.49 29.52 -1.55
CA ILE A 350 -13.40 28.25 -2.27
C ILE A 350 -12.42 27.38 -1.54
N ILE A 351 -12.83 26.16 -1.18
CA ILE A 351 -11.96 25.11 -0.63
C ILE A 351 -11.78 24.05 -1.71
N LYS A 352 -10.51 23.68 -2.00
CA LYS A 352 -10.16 22.70 -3.03
C LYS A 352 -9.51 21.49 -2.40
N ASN A 353 -9.82 20.33 -2.96
CA ASN A 353 -9.15 19.06 -2.69
C ASN A 353 -8.40 18.62 -3.95
N ASN A 354 -7.07 18.54 -3.85
CA ASN A 354 -6.18 18.17 -4.94
C ASN A 354 -5.70 16.71 -4.82
N SER A 355 -6.52 15.83 -4.21
CA SER A 355 -6.17 14.41 -4.02
C SER A 355 -7.29 13.48 -4.44
N SER A 356 -6.96 12.20 -4.59
CA SER A 356 -7.94 11.14 -4.84
C SER A 356 -8.78 10.79 -3.62
N ALA A 357 -8.38 11.17 -2.40
CA ALA A 357 -9.16 10.92 -1.19
C ALA A 357 -10.30 11.93 -1.06
N LYS A 358 -11.52 11.46 -0.79
CA LYS A 358 -12.63 12.30 -0.30
C LYS A 358 -12.34 12.71 1.14
N LEU A 359 -12.65 13.95 1.51
CA LEU A 359 -12.42 14.46 2.87
C LEU A 359 -13.74 14.89 3.52
N GLN A 360 -13.87 14.61 4.82
CA GLN A 360 -14.99 15.02 5.66
C GLN A 360 -14.48 16.04 6.69
N LEU A 361 -14.85 17.30 6.49
CA LEU A 361 -14.37 18.43 7.28
C LEU A 361 -15.45 18.92 8.23
N GLN A 362 -15.17 18.88 9.53
CA GLN A 362 -16.04 19.47 10.55
C GLN A 362 -15.52 20.84 10.97
N ASN A 363 -16.30 21.89 10.73
CA ASN A 363 -15.94 23.24 11.11
C ASN A 363 -15.76 23.38 12.62
N GLN A 364 -14.58 23.86 13.03
CA GLN A 364 -14.22 24.18 14.42
C GLN A 364 -14.01 25.70 14.61
N SER A 365 -14.13 26.49 13.54
CA SER A 365 -13.98 27.95 13.61
C SER A 365 -15.25 28.63 14.14
N ALA A 366 -15.11 29.88 14.58
CA ALA A 366 -16.22 30.67 15.08
C ALA A 366 -17.20 31.17 14.00
N PHE A 367 -16.90 30.85 12.72
CA PHE A 367 -17.70 31.34 11.61
C PHE A 367 -18.87 30.41 11.27
N THR A 368 -20.00 30.99 10.91
CA THR A 368 -21.17 30.26 10.41
C THR A 368 -21.21 30.31 8.89
N PHE A 369 -21.44 29.15 8.28
CA PHE A 369 -21.62 29.02 6.83
C PHE A 369 -23.08 29.24 6.43
N ILE A 370 -23.29 29.97 5.33
CA ILE A 370 -24.61 30.17 4.74
C ILE A 370 -24.86 29.00 3.77
N LYS A 371 -25.99 28.34 3.86
CA LYS A 371 -26.44 27.21 3.03
C LYS A 371 -25.60 25.91 3.21
N ASN A 372 -24.62 25.89 4.09
CA ASN A 372 -23.87 24.71 4.45
C ASN A 372 -24.04 24.42 5.94
N THR A 373 -23.89 23.14 6.30
CA THR A 373 -23.79 22.72 7.70
C THR A 373 -22.33 22.89 8.20
N ASN A 374 -22.12 22.60 9.48
CA ASN A 374 -20.74 22.52 10.01
C ASN A 374 -19.96 21.31 9.51
N LEU A 375 -20.64 20.33 8.92
CA LEU A 375 -20.01 19.19 8.26
C LEU A 375 -19.99 19.43 6.75
N ILE A 376 -18.80 19.37 6.17
CA ILE A 376 -18.53 19.62 4.77
C ILE A 376 -17.94 18.34 4.17
N GLU A 377 -18.57 17.81 3.14
CA GLU A 377 -17.98 16.78 2.29
C GLU A 377 -17.23 17.48 1.15
N LEU A 378 -15.93 17.18 1.04
CA LEU A 378 -15.06 17.68 -0.01
C LEU A 378 -14.63 16.49 -0.89
N PRO A 379 -15.29 16.27 -2.04
CA PRO A 379 -14.99 15.13 -2.91
C PRO A 379 -13.56 15.15 -3.44
N SER A 380 -13.10 14.00 -3.95
CA SER A 380 -11.79 13.89 -4.60
C SER A 380 -11.68 14.87 -5.78
N ASN A 381 -10.49 15.47 -5.98
CA ASN A 381 -10.17 16.32 -7.12
C ASN A 381 -11.25 17.38 -7.43
N SER A 382 -11.80 18.01 -6.39
CA SER A 382 -12.94 18.92 -6.50
C SER A 382 -12.80 20.19 -5.68
N GLU A 383 -13.72 21.13 -5.89
CA GLU A 383 -13.84 22.34 -5.09
C GLU A 383 -15.27 22.56 -4.58
N ILE A 384 -15.37 23.20 -3.44
CA ILE A 384 -16.66 23.67 -2.88
C ILE A 384 -16.61 25.16 -2.60
N LYS A 385 -17.75 25.82 -2.74
CA LYS A 385 -17.92 27.25 -2.43
C LYS A 385 -18.64 27.41 -1.11
N LEU A 386 -18.03 28.15 -0.20
CA LEU A 386 -18.61 28.50 1.11
C LEU A 386 -18.90 29.99 1.15
N GLN A 387 -20.05 30.33 1.74
CA GLN A 387 -20.40 31.69 2.07
C GLN A 387 -20.34 31.86 3.59
N ILE A 388 -19.49 32.79 4.03
CA ILE A 388 -19.22 33.00 5.45
C ILE A 388 -19.77 34.35 5.91
N LYS A 389 -20.58 34.35 6.98
CA LYS A 389 -20.94 35.56 7.65
C LYS A 389 -19.80 36.08 8.49
N THR A 390 -19.39 37.34 8.25
CA THR A 390 -18.40 38.01 9.06
C THR A 390 -19.03 39.24 9.73
N ILE A 391 -18.56 39.63 10.94
CA ILE A 391 -19.11 40.82 11.65
C ILE A 391 -18.67 42.11 10.93
N LYS A 392 -17.48 42.09 10.35
CA LYS A 392 -16.87 43.19 9.57
C LYS A 392 -16.05 42.59 8.45
N LYS A 393 -15.64 43.43 7.47
CA LYS A 393 -14.66 43.00 6.47
C LYS A 393 -13.32 42.64 7.16
N LEU A 394 -12.77 41.48 6.83
CA LEU A 394 -11.54 40.95 7.37
C LEU A 394 -10.40 41.17 6.35
N GLU A 395 -9.18 41.31 6.83
CA GLU A 395 -7.96 41.30 6.00
C GLU A 395 -7.42 39.87 5.82
N ASN A 396 -7.62 39.03 6.84
CA ASN A 396 -7.22 37.63 6.83
C ASN A 396 -8.38 36.78 7.40
N LEU A 397 -8.52 35.58 6.88
CA LEU A 397 -9.45 34.58 7.40
C LEU A 397 -8.66 33.32 7.78
N GLN A 398 -8.97 32.78 8.95
CA GLN A 398 -8.55 31.45 9.36
C GLN A 398 -9.80 30.60 9.57
N LEU A 399 -9.81 29.42 8.98
CA LEU A 399 -10.80 28.37 9.21
C LEU A 399 -10.11 27.13 9.76
N ASP A 400 -10.65 26.61 10.86
CA ASP A 400 -10.17 25.40 11.51
C ASP A 400 -11.16 24.26 11.25
N PHE A 401 -10.63 23.10 10.83
CA PHE A 401 -11.42 21.91 10.52
C PHE A 401 -10.86 20.67 11.19
N LEU A 402 -11.73 19.91 11.84
CA LEU A 402 -11.44 18.54 12.21
C LEU A 402 -11.69 17.64 10.98
N VAL A 403 -10.71 16.82 10.58
CA VAL A 403 -10.83 15.91 9.44
C VAL A 403 -11.31 14.56 9.95
N LEU A 404 -12.63 14.28 9.82
CA LEU A 404 -13.29 13.17 10.49
C LEU A 404 -12.90 11.78 9.94
N ASN A 405 -12.53 11.71 8.67
CA ASN A 405 -12.06 10.48 8.04
C ASN A 405 -10.54 10.42 7.92
N ALA A 406 -9.83 11.02 8.87
CA ALA A 406 -8.40 10.87 9.06
C ALA A 406 -8.12 10.53 10.52
N LEU A 407 -7.16 9.61 10.78
CA LEU A 407 -6.82 9.13 12.12
C LEU A 407 -5.34 9.30 12.42
N ILE A 408 -5.04 9.95 13.54
CA ILE A 408 -3.70 10.03 14.13
C ILE A 408 -3.50 8.89 15.14
N THR A 409 -4.53 8.63 15.92
CA THR A 409 -4.67 7.49 16.84
C THR A 409 -6.06 6.90 16.65
N PRO A 410 -6.38 5.71 17.18
CA PRO A 410 -7.71 5.11 17.04
C PRO A 410 -8.87 6.03 17.44
N ASP A 411 -8.63 6.97 18.35
CA ASP A 411 -9.63 7.87 18.95
C ASP A 411 -9.38 9.36 18.63
N LYS A 412 -8.41 9.70 17.76
CA LYS A 412 -8.04 11.10 17.50
C LYS A 412 -7.97 11.42 16.01
N ASN A 413 -8.81 12.36 15.59
CA ASN A 413 -8.75 12.99 14.27
C ASN A 413 -7.80 14.20 14.25
N PRO A 414 -7.15 14.52 13.12
CA PRO A 414 -6.34 15.72 12.97
C PRO A 414 -7.17 16.98 12.86
N LEU A 415 -6.66 18.08 13.47
CA LEU A 415 -7.16 19.43 13.29
C LEU A 415 -6.25 20.16 12.31
N ILE A 416 -6.83 20.74 11.26
CA ILE A 416 -6.10 21.57 10.29
C ILE A 416 -6.57 23.02 10.36
N SER A 417 -5.67 23.97 10.09
CA SER A 417 -5.96 25.39 10.02
C SER A 417 -5.62 25.94 8.64
N LEU A 418 -6.64 26.40 7.91
CA LEU A 418 -6.49 27.03 6.61
C LEU A 418 -6.51 28.56 6.76
N MET A 419 -5.49 29.24 6.23
CA MET A 419 -5.36 30.69 6.35
C MET A 419 -5.24 31.32 4.97
N ILE A 420 -6.00 32.38 4.74
CA ILE A 420 -5.93 33.18 3.51
C ILE A 420 -5.89 34.68 3.83
N LYS A 421 -5.25 35.44 2.98
CA LYS A 421 -5.37 36.89 2.89
C LYS A 421 -6.54 37.23 1.97
N ILE A 422 -7.38 38.19 2.36
CA ILE A 422 -8.60 38.57 1.63
C ILE A 422 -8.34 39.83 0.81
#